data_e0c9532b6677f95bdcd22f4a53137b84
#
_entry.id   e0c9532b6677f95bdcd22f4a53137b84
#
_cell.length_a   1.000
_cell.length_b   1.000
_cell.length_c   1.000
_cell.angle_alpha   90.00
_cell.angle_beta   90.00
_cell.angle_gamma   90.00
#
_symmetry.space_group_name_H-M   'P 1'
#
loop_
_entity.id
_entity.type
_entity.pdbx_description
1 polymer ?
#
loop_
_entity_poly.entity_id
_entity_poly.type
_entity_poly.pdbx_seq_one_letter_code
_entity_poly.pdbx_strand_id
1 'polypeptide(L)'
;MLRPKFGKAIATLLWIAALGVLAENIILFQQNRRLREAAAHQITAGSQLQMLSGLALDGRVEPLSLPSASSKLLIITFSPGCPACQANQEGWTKLARTLEQEGTRVLWVSRDPIEVTREYCLKHGIPASDVVADPPYRTYLQLGLARVPNTVLVGPAGTVEKVWVGSLDQAGWNSVFAYFRERQGTDSAARNQVGPVATACGPQLWDASAKSCK
;
A
#
# COMPACT_ATOMS: atom_id res chain seq x y z
N MET A 1 -47.05 -56.73 -4.33
CA MET A 1 -47.49 -55.34 -3.95
C MET A 1 -46.50 -54.76 -2.94
N LEU A 2 -45.37 -54.19 -3.33
CA LEU A 2 -44.34 -53.61 -2.49
C LEU A 2 -44.57 -52.06 -2.39
N ARG A 3 -45.15 -51.73 -1.36
CA ARG A 3 -45.07 -50.72 -0.30
C ARG A 3 -44.77 -49.26 -0.71
N PRO A 4 -45.78 -48.36 -0.59
CA PRO A 4 -45.62 -46.90 -0.81
C PRO A 4 -44.75 -46.17 0.23
N LYS A 5 -44.27 -46.85 1.28
CA LYS A 5 -43.45 -46.27 2.35
C LYS A 5 -42.00 -46.05 1.96
N PHE A 6 -41.42 -46.88 1.08
CA PHE A 6 -40.05 -46.75 0.63
C PHE A 6 -39.81 -45.54 -0.30
N GLY A 7 -40.78 -45.22 -1.14
CA GLY A 7 -40.68 -44.05 -2.03
C GLY A 7 -40.67 -42.72 -1.28
N LYS A 8 -41.42 -42.61 -0.18
CA LYS A 8 -41.43 -41.38 0.64
C LYS A 8 -40.11 -41.16 1.36
N ALA A 9 -39.46 -42.19 1.89
CA ALA A 9 -38.18 -42.10 2.56
C ALA A 9 -37.07 -41.67 1.60
N ILE A 10 -37.01 -42.23 0.39
CA ILE A 10 -36.07 -41.86 -0.65
C ILE A 10 -36.28 -40.40 -1.09
N ALA A 11 -37.52 -39.99 -1.30
CA ALA A 11 -37.83 -38.62 -1.66
C ALA A 11 -37.36 -37.61 -0.56
N THR A 12 -37.58 -37.94 0.71
CA THR A 12 -37.12 -37.10 1.83
C THR A 12 -35.60 -36.98 1.87
N LEU A 13 -34.88 -38.08 1.67
CA LEU A 13 -33.44 -38.08 1.62
C LEU A 13 -32.89 -37.24 0.44
N LEU A 14 -33.55 -37.33 -0.71
CA LEU A 14 -33.16 -36.51 -1.88
C LEU A 14 -33.42 -35.03 -1.63
N TRP A 15 -34.53 -34.69 -0.96
CA TRP A 15 -34.79 -33.29 -0.57
C TRP A 15 -33.76 -32.75 0.42
N ILE A 16 -33.38 -33.53 1.42
CA ILE A 16 -32.33 -33.13 2.39
C ILE A 16 -31.00 -32.94 1.67
N ALA A 17 -30.61 -33.85 0.79
CA ALA A 17 -29.37 -33.72 0.00
C ALA A 17 -29.44 -32.50 -0.92
N ALA A 18 -30.52 -32.22 -1.59
CA ALA A 18 -30.73 -31.06 -2.43
C ALA A 18 -30.63 -29.75 -1.64
N LEU A 19 -31.21 -29.69 -0.44
CA LEU A 19 -31.10 -28.54 0.46
C LEU A 19 -29.68 -28.35 0.98
N GLY A 20 -28.95 -29.43 1.27
CA GLY A 20 -27.52 -29.39 1.64
C GLY A 20 -26.67 -28.78 0.53
N VAL A 21 -26.81 -29.29 -0.69
CA VAL A 21 -26.11 -28.76 -1.87
C VAL A 21 -26.44 -27.29 -2.13
N LEU A 22 -27.71 -26.90 -1.96
CA LEU A 22 -28.13 -25.50 -2.11
C LEU A 22 -27.49 -24.61 -1.06
N ALA A 23 -27.44 -25.03 0.19
CA ALA A 23 -26.82 -24.29 1.28
C ALA A 23 -25.30 -24.11 1.04
N GLU A 24 -24.59 -25.17 0.62
CA GLU A 24 -23.17 -25.08 0.24
C GLU A 24 -22.94 -24.11 -0.91
N ASN A 25 -23.77 -24.16 -1.95
CA ASN A 25 -23.66 -23.23 -3.07
C ASN A 25 -23.89 -21.78 -2.65
N ILE A 26 -24.82 -21.50 -1.74
CA ILE A 26 -25.04 -20.15 -1.19
C ILE A 26 -23.82 -19.68 -0.41
N ILE A 27 -23.25 -20.54 0.43
CA ILE A 27 -22.04 -20.23 1.21
C ILE A 27 -20.86 -19.93 0.27
N LEU A 28 -20.63 -20.78 -0.72
CA LEU A 28 -19.57 -20.59 -1.71
C LEU A 28 -19.77 -19.32 -2.53
N PHE A 29 -21.00 -19.02 -2.93
CA PHE A 29 -21.33 -17.79 -3.65
C PHE A 29 -21.03 -16.54 -2.80
N GLN A 30 -21.41 -16.53 -1.52
CA GLN A 30 -21.11 -15.43 -0.60
C GLN A 30 -19.62 -15.26 -0.37
N GLN A 31 -18.88 -16.36 -0.19
CA GLN A 31 -17.44 -16.33 -0.06
C GLN A 31 -16.77 -15.78 -1.33
N ASN A 32 -17.17 -16.25 -2.49
CA ASN A 32 -16.65 -15.79 -3.78
C ASN A 32 -16.94 -14.30 -4.01
N ARG A 33 -18.14 -13.86 -3.65
CA ARG A 33 -18.51 -12.44 -3.71
C ARG A 33 -17.61 -11.59 -2.82
N ARG A 34 -17.39 -11.99 -1.56
CA ARG A 34 -16.48 -11.28 -0.63
C ARG A 34 -15.04 -11.24 -1.17
N LEU A 35 -14.56 -12.33 -1.76
CA LEU A 35 -13.23 -12.38 -2.36
C LEU A 35 -13.11 -11.46 -3.58
N ARG A 36 -14.14 -11.39 -4.40
CA ARG A 36 -14.19 -10.48 -5.57
C ARG A 36 -14.26 -9.01 -5.13
N GLU A 37 -15.07 -8.69 -4.12
CA GLU A 37 -15.15 -7.35 -3.54
C GLU A 37 -13.79 -6.93 -2.94
N ALA A 38 -13.11 -7.82 -2.22
CA ALA A 38 -11.77 -7.58 -1.70
C ALA A 38 -10.71 -7.42 -2.80
N ALA A 39 -10.84 -8.13 -3.91
CA ALA A 39 -9.94 -8.01 -5.07
C ALA A 39 -10.21 -6.72 -5.87
N ALA A 40 -11.47 -6.31 -5.99
CA ALA A 40 -11.87 -5.10 -6.71
C ALA A 40 -11.37 -3.80 -6.04
N HIS A 41 -11.05 -3.85 -4.73
CA HIS A 41 -10.49 -2.72 -3.98
C HIS A 41 -8.97 -2.81 -3.81
N GLN A 42 -8.31 -3.71 -4.54
CA GLN A 42 -6.86 -3.82 -4.46
C GLN A 42 -6.20 -2.64 -5.18
N ILE A 43 -5.31 -1.96 -4.46
CA ILE A 43 -4.53 -0.86 -5.04
C ILE A 43 -3.66 -1.37 -6.19
N THR A 44 -3.65 -0.66 -7.29
CA THR A 44 -2.86 -0.99 -8.49
C THR A 44 -2.11 0.24 -8.99
N ALA A 45 -1.12 0.03 -9.84
CA ALA A 45 -0.46 1.12 -10.51
C ALA A 45 -1.49 1.95 -11.33
N GLY A 46 -1.37 3.27 -11.26
CA GLY A 46 -2.33 4.22 -11.83
C GLY A 46 -3.47 4.61 -10.88
N SER A 47 -3.68 3.91 -9.75
CA SER A 47 -4.65 4.33 -8.74
C SER A 47 -4.27 5.67 -8.14
N GLN A 48 -5.27 6.51 -7.85
CA GLN A 48 -5.07 7.78 -7.15
C GLN A 48 -5.30 7.57 -5.66
N LEU A 49 -4.28 7.81 -4.84
CA LEU A 49 -4.44 7.84 -3.40
C LEU A 49 -5.14 9.11 -2.96
N GLN A 50 -6.15 8.95 -2.12
CA GLN A 50 -6.77 10.05 -1.42
C GLN A 50 -5.99 10.36 -0.13
N MET A 51 -6.27 11.50 0.48
CA MET A 51 -5.68 11.87 1.76
C MET A 51 -5.96 10.79 2.81
N LEU A 52 -4.92 10.34 3.48
CA LEU A 52 -4.96 9.33 4.50
C LEU A 52 -4.92 9.98 5.87
N SER A 53 -5.54 9.37 6.84
CA SER A 53 -5.31 9.66 8.25
C SER A 53 -5.00 8.37 8.98
N GLY A 54 -4.21 8.46 10.02
CA GLY A 54 -3.86 7.30 10.83
C GLY A 54 -3.47 7.71 12.23
N LEU A 55 -3.29 6.74 13.11
CA LEU A 55 -2.82 6.96 14.48
C LEU A 55 -1.30 6.92 14.53
N ALA A 56 -0.69 8.03 14.91
CA ALA A 56 0.72 8.02 15.27
C ALA A 56 0.96 7.14 16.51
N LEU A 57 2.21 6.74 16.74
CA LEU A 57 2.53 5.86 17.89
C LEU A 57 2.27 6.51 19.27
N ASP A 58 2.04 7.81 19.32
CA ASP A 58 1.61 8.53 20.54
C ASP A 58 0.08 8.61 20.70
N GLY A 59 -0.68 8.01 19.78
CA GLY A 59 -2.13 7.94 19.80
C GLY A 59 -2.84 9.14 19.16
N ARG A 60 -2.11 10.12 18.64
CA ARG A 60 -2.71 11.24 17.93
C ARG A 60 -3.13 10.82 16.52
N VAL A 61 -4.29 11.34 16.09
CA VAL A 61 -4.70 11.20 14.69
C VAL A 61 -3.90 12.19 13.85
N GLU A 62 -3.11 11.67 12.91
CA GLU A 62 -2.35 12.50 11.99
C GLU A 62 -2.85 12.36 10.56
N PRO A 63 -3.03 13.48 9.85
CA PRO A 63 -3.24 13.42 8.42
C PRO A 63 -1.93 12.99 7.74
N LEU A 64 -1.98 11.92 6.97
CA LEU A 64 -0.83 11.47 6.20
C LEU A 64 -0.76 12.29 4.92
N SER A 65 0.15 13.24 4.90
CA SER A 65 0.36 14.10 3.73
C SER A 65 0.82 13.27 2.53
N LEU A 66 0.10 13.40 1.43
CA LEU A 66 0.53 12.85 0.14
C LEU A 66 1.80 13.58 -0.33
N PRO A 67 2.60 12.92 -1.19
CA PRO A 67 3.79 13.57 -1.74
C PRO A 67 3.44 14.85 -2.47
N SER A 68 4.26 15.86 -2.33
CA SER A 68 4.18 17.09 -3.13
C SER A 68 4.50 16.78 -4.61
N ALA A 69 4.34 17.79 -5.48
CA ALA A 69 4.55 17.63 -6.91
C ALA A 69 5.97 17.16 -7.31
N SER A 70 6.95 17.24 -6.40
CA SER A 70 8.35 16.87 -6.64
C SER A 70 8.87 15.75 -5.74
N SER A 71 8.04 15.18 -4.86
CA SER A 71 8.46 14.14 -3.92
C SER A 71 7.76 12.82 -4.18
N LYS A 72 8.33 11.74 -3.67
CA LYS A 72 7.78 10.38 -3.71
C LYS A 72 7.55 9.88 -2.29
N LEU A 73 6.64 8.93 -2.15
CA LEU A 73 6.31 8.27 -0.89
C LEU A 73 6.35 6.76 -1.09
N LEU A 74 7.13 6.06 -0.29
CA LEU A 74 7.06 4.61 -0.17
C LEU A 74 6.16 4.26 1.00
N ILE A 75 5.10 3.50 0.75
CA ILE A 75 4.22 2.97 1.81
C ILE A 75 4.53 1.49 1.99
N ILE A 76 4.86 1.09 3.21
CA ILE A 76 5.09 -0.29 3.60
C ILE A 76 3.98 -0.69 4.56
N THR A 77 3.12 -1.63 4.17
CA THR A 77 2.07 -2.14 5.06
C THR A 77 2.49 -3.45 5.68
N PHE A 78 2.35 -3.56 6.99
CA PHE A 78 2.82 -4.72 7.72
C PHE A 78 1.94 -5.07 8.93
N SER A 79 2.21 -6.24 9.49
CA SER A 79 1.72 -6.69 10.80
C SER A 79 2.88 -7.38 11.52
N PRO A 80 3.20 -7.02 12.76
CA PRO A 80 4.25 -7.64 13.56
C PRO A 80 4.15 -9.17 13.66
N GLY A 81 2.93 -9.71 13.72
CA GLY A 81 2.68 -11.14 13.81
C GLY A 81 2.64 -11.88 12.46
N CYS A 82 2.85 -11.21 11.35
CA CYS A 82 2.75 -11.79 10.01
C CYS A 82 4.09 -12.41 9.55
N PRO A 83 4.18 -13.73 9.32
CA PRO A 83 5.42 -14.37 8.88
C PRO A 83 5.95 -13.82 7.53
N ALA A 84 5.06 -13.52 6.60
CA ALA A 84 5.42 -12.93 5.31
C ALA A 84 6.00 -11.52 5.45
N CYS A 85 5.54 -10.75 6.45
CA CYS A 85 6.09 -9.44 6.77
C CYS A 85 7.49 -9.56 7.39
N GLN A 86 7.67 -10.53 8.28
CA GLN A 86 8.98 -10.82 8.89
C GLN A 86 10.02 -11.22 7.81
N ALA A 87 9.61 -12.02 6.82
CA ALA A 87 10.47 -12.40 5.71
C ALA A 87 10.91 -11.20 4.85
N ASN A 88 10.10 -10.14 4.78
CA ASN A 88 10.42 -8.92 4.03
C ASN A 88 11.27 -7.90 4.83
N GLN A 89 11.41 -8.07 6.14
CA GLN A 89 11.93 -7.03 7.04
C GLN A 89 13.32 -6.52 6.66
N GLU A 90 14.24 -7.42 6.34
CA GLU A 90 15.61 -7.05 5.94
C GLU A 90 15.61 -6.23 4.64
N GLY A 91 14.86 -6.71 3.63
CA GLY A 91 14.72 -6.02 2.36
C GLY A 91 14.10 -4.63 2.51
N TRP A 92 13.06 -4.50 3.32
CA TRP A 92 12.44 -3.21 3.62
C TRP A 92 13.38 -2.24 4.33
N THR A 93 14.13 -2.72 5.34
CA THR A 93 15.08 -1.87 6.05
C THR A 93 16.16 -1.35 5.12
N LYS A 94 16.68 -2.19 4.24
CA LYS A 94 17.66 -1.79 3.23
C LYS A 94 17.08 -0.80 2.23
N LEU A 95 15.88 -1.07 1.72
CA LEU A 95 15.19 -0.20 0.77
C LEU A 95 14.89 1.18 1.39
N ALA A 96 14.32 1.21 2.60
CA ALA A 96 13.97 2.43 3.30
C ALA A 96 15.20 3.34 3.46
N ARG A 97 16.31 2.82 3.99
CA ARG A 97 17.57 3.59 4.15
C ARG A 97 18.07 4.16 2.84
N THR A 98 18.02 3.40 1.75
CA THR A 98 18.47 3.86 0.44
C THR A 98 17.58 5.01 -0.05
N LEU A 99 16.27 4.87 0.05
CA LEU A 99 15.32 5.85 -0.47
C LEU A 99 15.27 7.14 0.36
N GLU A 100 15.40 7.04 1.69
CA GLU A 100 15.51 8.21 2.57
C GLU A 100 16.72 9.07 2.25
N GLN A 101 17.87 8.46 1.96
CA GLN A 101 19.06 9.17 1.48
C GLN A 101 18.83 9.93 0.17
N GLU A 102 17.86 9.50 -0.63
CA GLU A 102 17.45 10.11 -1.89
C GLU A 102 16.29 11.11 -1.74
N GLY A 103 15.86 11.37 -0.51
CA GLY A 103 14.76 12.29 -0.22
C GLY A 103 13.36 11.71 -0.48
N THR A 104 13.24 10.40 -0.67
CA THR A 104 11.95 9.72 -0.71
C THR A 104 11.49 9.44 0.72
N ARG A 105 10.31 9.93 1.09
CA ARG A 105 9.73 9.64 2.40
C ARG A 105 9.28 8.17 2.44
N VAL A 106 9.53 7.50 3.56
CA VAL A 106 9.03 6.15 3.82
C VAL A 106 7.99 6.20 4.93
N LEU A 107 6.84 5.56 4.70
CA LEU A 107 5.74 5.49 5.65
C LEU A 107 5.44 4.02 5.96
N TRP A 108 5.55 3.65 7.22
CA TRP A 108 5.23 2.33 7.72
C TRP A 108 3.80 2.31 8.28
N VAL A 109 2.97 1.43 7.78
CA VAL A 109 1.56 1.35 8.15
C VAL A 109 1.27 -0.02 8.74
N SER A 110 1.05 -0.06 10.05
CA SER A 110 0.74 -1.28 10.79
C SER A 110 -0.77 -1.52 10.88
N ARG A 111 -1.16 -2.80 10.83
CA ARG A 111 -2.55 -3.22 11.07
C ARG A 111 -2.85 -3.46 12.55
N ASP A 112 -1.82 -3.50 13.37
CA ASP A 112 -1.92 -3.91 14.76
C ASP A 112 -2.03 -2.71 15.70
N PRO A 113 -2.46 -2.90 16.94
CA PRO A 113 -2.51 -1.87 17.97
C PRO A 113 -1.17 -1.17 18.17
N ILE A 114 -1.25 0.07 18.66
CA ILE A 114 -0.09 0.96 18.86
C ILE A 114 1.01 0.28 19.68
N GLU A 115 0.64 -0.41 20.75
CA GLU A 115 1.58 -1.05 21.68
C GLU A 115 2.42 -2.11 20.98
N VAL A 116 1.77 -3.02 20.25
CA VAL A 116 2.43 -4.10 19.49
C VAL A 116 3.29 -3.52 18.36
N THR A 117 2.78 -2.50 17.69
CA THR A 117 3.50 -1.80 16.62
C THR A 117 4.73 -1.10 17.15
N ARG A 118 4.63 -0.41 18.30
CA ARG A 118 5.75 0.29 18.94
C ARG A 118 6.88 -0.67 19.30
N GLU A 119 6.56 -1.80 19.91
CA GLU A 119 7.56 -2.83 20.26
C GLU A 119 8.31 -3.33 19.01
N TYR A 120 7.55 -3.61 17.96
CA TYR A 120 8.13 -4.03 16.68
C TYR A 120 9.07 -2.97 16.10
N CYS A 121 8.65 -1.71 16.07
CA CYS A 121 9.44 -0.61 15.54
C CYS A 121 10.74 -0.41 16.33
N LEU A 122 10.68 -0.47 17.65
CA LEU A 122 11.87 -0.40 18.50
C LEU A 122 12.85 -1.53 18.21
N LYS A 123 12.35 -2.76 18.06
CA LYS A 123 13.16 -3.94 17.73
C LYS A 123 13.88 -3.82 16.40
N HIS A 124 13.26 -3.20 15.41
CA HIS A 124 13.76 -3.12 14.04
C HIS A 124 14.36 -1.75 13.67
N GLY A 125 14.45 -0.83 14.64
CA GLY A 125 15.03 0.51 14.42
C GLY A 125 14.22 1.38 13.44
N ILE A 126 12.89 1.23 13.43
CA ILE A 126 12.00 2.03 12.58
C ILE A 126 11.65 3.31 13.36
N PRO A 127 11.90 4.52 12.80
CA PRO A 127 11.59 5.77 13.46
C PRO A 127 10.09 5.92 13.73
N ALA A 128 9.71 6.32 14.95
CA ALA A 128 8.31 6.47 15.34
C ALA A 128 7.56 7.54 14.51
N SER A 129 8.29 8.54 14.01
CA SER A 129 7.75 9.61 13.13
C SER A 129 7.23 9.10 11.79
N ASP A 130 7.71 7.95 11.36
CA ASP A 130 7.41 7.37 10.05
C ASP A 130 6.43 6.22 10.14
N VAL A 131 5.78 6.05 11.30
CA VAL A 131 4.89 4.92 11.58
C VAL A 131 3.49 5.38 11.88
N VAL A 132 2.53 4.71 11.25
CA VAL A 132 1.11 4.77 11.56
C VAL A 132 0.65 3.39 12.03
N ALA A 133 0.01 3.36 13.17
CA ALA A 133 -0.51 2.13 13.78
C ALA A 133 -2.03 2.18 13.85
N ASP A 134 -2.64 1.00 13.88
CA ASP A 134 -4.10 0.83 14.05
C ASP A 134 -4.92 1.86 13.26
N PRO A 135 -4.60 2.05 11.96
CA PRO A 135 -5.39 2.96 11.17
C PRO A 135 -6.83 2.46 11.18
N PRO A 136 -7.83 3.36 11.22
CA PRO A 136 -9.22 2.95 11.11
C PRO A 136 -9.34 1.95 9.96
N TYR A 137 -9.94 0.80 10.21
CA TYR A 137 -10.09 -0.28 9.20
C TYR A 137 -10.61 0.25 7.86
N ARG A 138 -11.34 1.37 7.89
CA ARG A 138 -11.79 2.11 6.72
C ARG A 138 -10.64 2.62 5.85
N THR A 139 -9.56 3.09 6.45
CA THR A 139 -8.37 3.56 5.71
C THR A 139 -7.72 2.43 4.95
N TYR A 140 -7.56 1.26 5.56
CA TYR A 140 -7.06 0.07 4.89
C TYR A 140 -7.94 -0.36 3.71
N LEU A 141 -9.26 -0.34 3.90
CA LEU A 141 -10.21 -0.68 2.85
C LEU A 141 -10.21 0.36 1.71
N GLN A 142 -10.16 1.64 2.06
CA GLN A 142 -10.11 2.73 1.07
C GLN A 142 -8.83 2.68 0.23
N LEU A 143 -7.72 2.24 0.83
CA LEU A 143 -6.44 2.08 0.15
C LEU A 143 -6.34 0.81 -0.67
N GLY A 144 -7.30 -0.10 -0.59
CA GLY A 144 -7.15 -1.43 -1.18
C GLY A 144 -5.99 -2.25 -0.61
N LEU A 145 -5.57 -1.95 0.61
CA LEU A 145 -4.44 -2.59 1.31
C LEU A 145 -4.91 -3.65 2.31
N ALA A 146 -6.06 -4.27 2.10
CA ALA A 146 -6.68 -5.22 3.02
C ALA A 146 -5.79 -6.42 3.40
N ARG A 147 -4.75 -6.69 2.63
CA ARG A 147 -3.76 -7.74 2.92
C ARG A 147 -2.41 -7.11 3.22
N VAL A 148 -1.63 -7.77 4.06
CA VAL A 148 -0.22 -7.45 4.31
C VAL A 148 0.62 -8.68 3.97
N PRO A 149 1.86 -8.51 3.55
CA PRO A 149 2.57 -7.25 3.33
C PRO A 149 2.28 -6.63 1.95
N ASN A 150 2.37 -5.29 1.86
CA ASN A 150 2.46 -4.58 0.59
C ASN A 150 3.56 -3.53 0.65
N THR A 151 4.19 -3.30 -0.49
CA THR A 151 5.14 -2.21 -0.71
C THR A 151 4.61 -1.39 -1.87
N VAL A 152 4.27 -0.13 -1.63
CA VAL A 152 3.60 0.75 -2.59
C VAL A 152 4.42 1.99 -2.82
N LEU A 153 4.83 2.23 -4.05
CA LEU A 153 5.46 3.48 -4.45
C LEU A 153 4.41 4.44 -4.98
N VAL A 154 4.36 5.60 -4.36
CA VAL A 154 3.46 6.70 -4.71
C VAL A 154 4.28 7.83 -5.27
N GLY A 155 3.96 8.23 -6.47
CA GLY A 155 4.57 9.36 -7.15
C GLY A 155 3.92 10.68 -6.81
N PRO A 156 4.35 11.74 -7.49
CA PRO A 156 3.79 13.08 -7.35
C PRO A 156 2.26 13.09 -7.47
N ALA A 157 1.62 14.01 -6.75
CA ALA A 157 0.17 14.17 -6.72
C ALA A 157 -0.61 12.92 -6.24
N GLY A 158 0.05 11.96 -5.58
CA GLY A 158 -0.62 10.80 -5.00
C GLY A 158 -0.95 9.67 -5.96
N THR A 159 -0.37 9.65 -7.17
CA THR A 159 -0.56 8.55 -8.11
C THR A 159 0.31 7.36 -7.75
N VAL A 160 -0.29 6.18 -7.63
CA VAL A 160 0.45 4.93 -7.39
C VAL A 160 1.26 4.55 -8.62
N GLU A 161 2.57 4.49 -8.47
CA GLU A 161 3.48 4.13 -9.54
C GLU A 161 3.73 2.63 -9.63
N LYS A 162 3.87 1.97 -8.47
CA LYS A 162 4.16 0.55 -8.41
C LYS A 162 3.65 -0.07 -7.11
N VAL A 163 3.25 -1.33 -7.19
CA VAL A 163 2.83 -2.13 -6.04
C VAL A 163 3.53 -3.48 -6.09
N TRP A 164 4.11 -3.89 -4.96
CA TRP A 164 4.62 -5.23 -4.73
C TRP A 164 3.82 -5.85 -3.58
N VAL A 165 3.22 -7.00 -3.84
CA VAL A 165 2.29 -7.66 -2.92
C VAL A 165 2.90 -8.96 -2.38
N GLY A 166 2.78 -9.18 -1.08
CA GLY A 166 3.19 -10.43 -0.45
C GLY A 166 4.67 -10.47 -0.07
N SER A 167 5.11 -11.67 0.34
CA SER A 167 6.51 -11.94 0.63
C SER A 167 7.32 -11.96 -0.66
N LEU A 168 8.45 -11.28 -0.65
CA LEU A 168 9.39 -11.23 -1.77
C LEU A 168 10.56 -12.16 -1.48
N ASP A 169 10.86 -13.02 -2.43
CA ASP A 169 12.09 -13.80 -2.44
C ASP A 169 13.27 -12.95 -2.94
N GLN A 170 14.44 -13.55 -3.05
CA GLN A 170 15.65 -12.85 -3.52
C GLN A 170 15.47 -12.27 -4.93
N ALA A 171 14.77 -12.97 -5.83
CA ALA A 171 14.52 -12.49 -7.19
C ALA A 171 13.55 -11.28 -7.17
N GLY A 172 12.51 -11.34 -6.32
CA GLY A 172 11.60 -10.23 -6.08
C GLY A 172 12.31 -8.99 -5.56
N TRP A 173 13.18 -9.13 -4.56
CA TRP A 173 13.98 -8.03 -4.04
C TRP A 173 14.97 -7.45 -5.08
N ASN A 174 15.60 -8.31 -5.87
CA ASN A 174 16.45 -7.85 -6.96
C ASN A 174 15.68 -7.00 -7.97
N SER A 175 14.44 -7.41 -8.29
CA SER A 175 13.53 -6.63 -9.16
C SER A 175 13.13 -5.28 -8.54
N VAL A 176 12.87 -5.23 -7.22
CA VAL A 176 12.58 -3.98 -6.51
C VAL A 176 13.77 -3.03 -6.61
N PHE A 177 14.97 -3.48 -6.25
CA PHE A 177 16.16 -2.62 -6.29
C PHE A 177 16.54 -2.22 -7.72
N ALA A 178 16.34 -3.07 -8.72
CA ALA A 178 16.56 -2.73 -10.13
C ALA A 178 15.61 -1.61 -10.58
N TYR A 179 14.33 -1.70 -10.22
CA TYR A 179 13.34 -0.68 -10.54
C TYR A 179 13.75 0.73 -10.03
N PHE A 180 14.24 0.83 -8.80
CA PHE A 180 14.66 2.11 -8.24
C PHE A 180 15.95 2.62 -8.91
N ARG A 181 16.92 1.76 -9.21
CA ARG A 181 18.16 2.16 -9.92
C ARG A 181 17.91 2.70 -11.33
N GLU A 182 17.02 2.07 -12.08
CA GLU A 182 16.67 2.52 -13.43
C GLU A 182 16.02 3.91 -13.41
N ARG A 183 15.18 4.18 -12.42
CA ARG A 183 14.54 5.49 -12.28
C ARG A 183 15.47 6.59 -11.83
N GLN A 184 16.47 6.29 -11.03
CA GLN A 184 17.53 7.27 -10.67
C GLN A 184 18.28 7.73 -11.91
N GLY A 185 18.59 6.83 -12.82
CA GLY A 185 19.21 7.15 -14.09
C GLY A 185 18.36 8.10 -14.95
N THR A 186 17.07 7.87 -15.03
CA THR A 186 16.14 8.72 -15.79
C THR A 186 15.89 10.08 -15.13
N ASP A 187 15.72 10.13 -13.80
CA ASP A 187 15.51 11.36 -13.05
C ASP A 187 16.76 12.28 -13.05
N SER A 188 17.97 11.69 -13.05
CA SER A 188 19.23 12.45 -13.17
C SER A 188 19.48 12.95 -14.59
N ALA A 189 19.14 12.15 -15.60
CA ALA A 189 19.23 12.58 -17.00
C ALA A 189 18.25 13.73 -17.31
N ALA A 190 17.02 13.67 -16.79
CA ALA A 190 16.03 14.73 -16.93
C ALA A 190 16.46 16.03 -16.22
N ARG A 191 17.06 15.94 -15.03
CA ARG A 191 17.64 17.12 -14.33
C ARG A 191 18.78 17.77 -15.09
N ASN A 192 19.61 16.99 -15.75
CA ASN A 192 20.73 17.51 -16.54
C ASN A 192 20.29 18.12 -17.87
N GLN A 193 19.09 17.78 -18.38
CA GLN A 193 18.51 18.38 -19.58
C GLN A 193 17.77 19.71 -19.33
N VAL A 194 17.33 19.94 -18.10
CA VAL A 194 16.91 21.27 -17.65
C VAL A 194 18.19 22.03 -17.32
N GLY A 195 18.78 22.62 -18.35
CA GLY A 195 19.94 23.51 -18.21
C GLY A 195 19.68 24.53 -17.11
N PRO A 196 20.74 25.21 -16.59
CA PRO A 196 20.54 26.16 -15.52
C PRO A 196 19.45 27.12 -15.97
N VAL A 197 18.35 27.13 -15.21
CA VAL A 197 17.35 28.22 -15.33
C VAL A 197 18.20 29.46 -15.13
N ALA A 198 18.43 30.15 -16.23
CA ALA A 198 19.19 31.39 -16.20
C ALA A 198 18.54 32.20 -15.08
N THR A 199 19.32 32.46 -14.05
CA THR A 199 19.07 33.52 -13.08
C THR A 199 19.22 34.84 -13.84
N ALA A 200 18.33 34.99 -14.81
CA ALA A 200 18.30 36.16 -15.66
C ALA A 200 17.46 37.22 -14.96
N CYS A 201 17.92 37.72 -13.86
CA CYS A 201 17.69 39.06 -13.40
C CYS A 201 18.26 39.16 -11.99
N GLY A 202 19.40 39.86 -11.87
CA GLY A 202 19.83 40.34 -10.57
C GLY A 202 18.80 41.32 -10.00
N PRO A 203 18.75 41.47 -8.64
CA PRO A 203 17.73 42.29 -7.96
C PRO A 203 17.70 43.77 -8.39
N GLN A 204 18.59 44.21 -9.24
CA GLN A 204 18.69 45.61 -9.75
C GLN A 204 18.05 45.82 -11.14
N LEU A 205 17.56 44.78 -11.82
CA LEU A 205 17.02 44.86 -13.17
C LEU A 205 15.51 44.51 -13.29
N TRP A 206 14.83 44.39 -12.16
CA TRP A 206 13.41 44.12 -12.14
C TRP A 206 12.61 45.42 -12.27
N ASP A 207 11.93 45.59 -13.37
CA ASP A 207 10.97 46.68 -13.56
C ASP A 207 9.57 46.21 -13.13
N ALA A 208 9.13 46.68 -11.96
CA ALA A 208 7.85 46.31 -11.37
C ALA A 208 6.63 46.82 -12.18
N SER A 209 6.83 47.80 -13.07
CA SER A 209 5.72 48.36 -13.89
C SER A 209 5.52 47.56 -15.16
N ALA A 210 6.57 46.91 -15.70
CA ALA A 210 6.51 46.16 -16.95
C ALA A 210 6.41 44.65 -16.73
N LYS A 211 6.54 44.14 -15.48
CA LYS A 211 6.64 42.70 -15.14
C LYS A 211 7.64 41.91 -16.00
N SER A 212 8.74 42.56 -16.41
CA SER A 212 9.76 41.98 -17.27
C SER A 212 11.16 42.47 -16.88
N CYS A 213 12.19 41.68 -17.24
CA CYS A 213 13.57 42.12 -17.19
C CYS A 213 13.88 43.01 -18.39
N LYS A 214 14.54 44.12 -18.13
CA LYS A 214 15.22 44.91 -19.18
C LYS A 214 16.62 44.43 -19.45
#